data_71a9770d929fe36114287aaad84d7b6b
#
_entry.id   71a9770d929fe36114287aaad84d7b6b
#
_cell.length_a   1.000
_cell.length_b   1.000
_cell.length_c   1.000
_cell.angle_alpha   90.00
_cell.angle_beta   90.00
_cell.angle_gamma   90.00
#
_symmetry.space_group_name_H-M   'P 1'
#
loop_
_entity.id
_entity.type
_entity.pdbx_description
1 polymer ?
#
loop_
_entity_poly.entity_id
_entity_poly.type
_entity_poly.pdbx_seq_one_letter_code
_entity_poly.pdbx_strand_id
1 'polypeptide(L)'
;MAVFTPRLTKDGIWQNNKWYSDNPFYTSGYGMPNCTCYAWGRFWEVGGGKPSLPTTDGGQWWDDAKSAGIYKTGQIAQVGAIACFSRAGYSGHVCIVEKVLSGGQLQYSNSGYQRPLTDYPPDMSNYFWTDVTVDKRHTAWMSDYTFQGFIYNPFWPPGTTPTGSIPPCMIPIIFNSRNRRFNR
;
A
#
# COMPACT_ATOMS: atom_id res chain seq x y z
N MET A 1 -8.39 -4.15 -20.03
CA MET A 1 -8.17 -3.92 -18.58
C MET A 1 -6.72 -3.51 -18.38
N ALA A 2 -6.45 -2.44 -17.64
CA ALA A 2 -5.07 -2.05 -17.33
C ALA A 2 -4.44 -3.14 -16.44
N VAL A 3 -3.25 -3.59 -16.81
CA VAL A 3 -2.49 -4.57 -16.02
C VAL A 3 -1.66 -3.79 -15.01
N PHE A 4 -1.74 -4.16 -13.73
CA PHE A 4 -0.89 -3.57 -12.69
C PHE A 4 0.59 -3.89 -12.97
N THR A 5 1.41 -2.86 -13.04
CA THR A 5 2.86 -3.01 -13.20
C THR A 5 3.54 -2.68 -11.88
N PRO A 6 4.19 -3.66 -11.21
CA PRO A 6 4.92 -3.40 -9.98
C PRO A 6 6.06 -2.40 -10.19
N ARG A 7 6.19 -1.42 -9.28
CA ARG A 7 7.33 -0.51 -9.27
C ARG A 7 8.46 -1.12 -8.44
N LEU A 8 9.51 -1.55 -9.09
CA LEU A 8 10.67 -2.19 -8.46
C LEU A 8 11.94 -1.35 -8.56
N THR A 9 11.87 -0.21 -9.26
CA THR A 9 12.95 0.75 -9.41
C THR A 9 12.46 2.18 -9.18
N LYS A 10 13.39 3.10 -8.94
CA LYS A 10 13.09 4.52 -8.77
C LYS A 10 12.89 5.28 -10.08
N ASP A 11 13.00 4.60 -11.22
CA ASP A 11 12.94 5.24 -12.52
C ASP A 11 11.60 5.96 -12.75
N GLY A 12 11.67 7.16 -13.32
CA GLY A 12 10.50 7.99 -13.59
C GLY A 12 9.86 8.66 -12.37
N ILE A 13 10.44 8.55 -11.15
CA ILE A 13 10.00 9.34 -9.98
C ILE A 13 10.53 10.77 -10.10
N TRP A 14 11.78 10.95 -10.54
CA TRP A 14 12.42 12.25 -10.68
C TRP A 14 11.63 13.17 -11.61
N GLN A 15 11.40 14.40 -11.14
CA GLN A 15 10.73 15.47 -11.90
C GLN A 15 9.32 15.12 -12.41
N ASN A 16 8.70 14.07 -11.90
CA ASN A 16 7.32 13.75 -12.21
C ASN A 16 6.40 14.48 -11.22
N ASN A 17 5.46 15.25 -11.74
CA ASN A 17 4.56 16.10 -10.96
C ASN A 17 3.80 15.36 -9.84
N LYS A 18 3.55 14.06 -9.99
CA LYS A 18 2.90 13.25 -8.95
C LYS A 18 3.70 13.18 -7.64
N TRP A 19 5.03 13.34 -7.70
CA TRP A 19 5.91 13.35 -6.54
C TRP A 19 6.46 14.74 -6.24
N TYR A 20 6.13 15.74 -7.06
CA TYR A 20 6.62 17.12 -6.95
C TYR A 20 5.46 18.10 -6.95
N SER A 21 5.32 18.94 -7.97
CA SER A 21 4.43 20.11 -7.96
C SER A 21 2.96 19.83 -7.65
N ASP A 22 2.45 18.66 -7.97
CA ASP A 22 1.06 18.27 -7.70
C ASP A 22 0.87 17.50 -6.39
N ASN A 23 1.98 17.19 -5.70
CA ASN A 23 1.98 16.43 -4.45
C ASN A 23 1.87 17.38 -3.25
N PRO A 24 0.87 17.22 -2.37
CA PRO A 24 0.67 18.10 -1.23
C PRO A 24 1.82 18.07 -0.21
N PHE A 25 2.52 16.95 -0.10
CA PHE A 25 3.68 16.85 0.78
C PHE A 25 4.87 17.65 0.24
N TYR A 26 5.12 17.59 -1.07
CA TYR A 26 6.16 18.40 -1.69
C TYR A 26 5.89 19.89 -1.51
N THR A 27 4.66 20.33 -1.78
CA THR A 27 4.30 21.75 -1.69
C THR A 27 4.30 22.28 -0.26
N SER A 28 4.20 21.41 0.74
CA SER A 28 4.32 21.77 2.16
C SER A 28 5.72 21.58 2.76
N GLY A 29 6.73 21.28 1.93
CA GLY A 29 8.13 21.13 2.35
C GLY A 29 8.51 19.72 2.84
N TYR A 30 7.62 18.73 2.66
CA TYR A 30 7.83 17.32 3.02
C TYR A 30 7.91 16.41 1.79
N GLY A 31 8.56 16.92 0.73
CA GLY A 31 8.76 16.16 -0.51
C GLY A 31 9.64 14.92 -0.35
N MET A 32 9.97 14.33 -1.52
CA MET A 32 10.87 13.17 -1.56
C MET A 32 12.29 13.52 -1.06
N PRO A 33 12.96 12.62 -0.31
CA PRO A 33 12.52 11.30 0.14
C PRO A 33 11.57 11.37 1.34
N ASN A 34 10.41 10.74 1.24
CA ASN A 34 9.39 10.72 2.30
C ASN A 34 8.35 9.64 2.00
N CYS A 35 7.95 8.85 2.99
CA CYS A 35 7.03 7.74 2.81
C CYS A 35 5.63 8.20 2.35
N THR A 36 5.11 9.28 2.93
CA THR A 36 3.79 9.82 2.57
C THR A 36 3.79 10.48 1.20
N CYS A 37 4.83 11.25 0.88
CA CYS A 37 5.00 11.82 -0.45
C CYS A 37 5.09 10.73 -1.52
N TYR A 38 5.89 9.70 -1.27
CA TYR A 38 6.04 8.56 -2.18
C TYR A 38 4.71 7.81 -2.37
N ALA A 39 4.09 7.40 -1.27
CA ALA A 39 2.86 6.61 -1.33
C ALA A 39 1.73 7.36 -2.05
N TRP A 40 1.61 8.68 -1.82
CA TRP A 40 0.63 9.51 -2.50
C TRP A 40 0.85 9.53 -4.03
N GLY A 41 2.09 9.75 -4.47
CA GLY A 41 2.45 9.75 -5.89
C GLY A 41 2.26 8.39 -6.55
N ARG A 42 2.65 7.31 -5.88
CA ARG A 42 2.48 5.95 -6.39
C ARG A 42 1.01 5.54 -6.46
N PHE A 43 0.21 5.92 -5.47
CA PHE A 43 -1.23 5.68 -5.47
C PHE A 43 -1.93 6.38 -6.65
N TRP A 44 -1.50 7.61 -6.98
CA TRP A 44 -1.95 8.27 -8.19
C TRP A 44 -1.52 7.53 -9.47
N GLU A 45 -0.25 7.13 -9.54
CA GLU A 45 0.26 6.41 -10.70
C GLU A 45 -0.52 5.12 -10.97
N VAL A 46 -0.85 4.36 -9.91
CA VAL A 46 -1.67 3.15 -9.98
C VAL A 46 -3.10 3.46 -10.40
N GLY A 47 -3.68 4.48 -9.81
CA GLY A 47 -5.10 4.82 -9.97
C GLY A 47 -5.42 5.65 -11.20
N GLY A 48 -4.42 6.26 -11.83
CA GLY A 48 -4.60 7.13 -13.00
C GLY A 48 -5.20 8.50 -12.71
N GLY A 49 -5.54 8.81 -11.45
CA GLY A 49 -6.13 10.08 -11.03
C GLY A 49 -5.55 10.62 -9.73
N LYS A 50 -5.58 11.96 -9.57
CA LYS A 50 -5.09 12.64 -8.37
C LYS A 50 -5.86 12.15 -7.13
N PRO A 51 -5.17 11.61 -6.10
CA PRO A 51 -5.86 11.05 -4.94
C PRO A 51 -6.27 12.11 -3.93
N SER A 52 -7.30 11.79 -3.13
CA SER A 52 -7.73 12.53 -1.95
C SER A 52 -7.32 11.77 -0.68
N LEU A 53 -6.04 11.48 -0.54
CA LEU A 53 -5.47 10.82 0.63
C LEU A 53 -5.22 11.81 1.76
N PRO A 54 -5.13 11.34 3.04
CA PRO A 54 -4.73 12.19 4.15
C PRO A 54 -3.39 12.89 3.90
N THR A 55 -3.21 14.04 4.53
CA THR A 55 -1.96 14.83 4.48
C THR A 55 -1.24 14.90 5.82
N THR A 56 -1.59 14.00 6.72
CA THR A 56 -1.01 13.82 8.05
C THR A 56 0.21 12.91 8.04
N ASP A 57 0.77 12.62 9.20
CA ASP A 57 1.83 11.63 9.37
C ASP A 57 1.38 10.22 8.99
N GLY A 58 2.28 9.40 8.47
CA GLY A 58 1.97 8.07 7.96
C GLY A 58 1.24 7.16 8.95
N GLY A 59 1.56 7.28 10.25
CA GLY A 59 0.90 6.53 11.32
C GLY A 59 -0.58 6.91 11.58
N GLN A 60 -1.04 8.02 11.03
CA GLN A 60 -2.43 8.49 11.14
C GLN A 60 -3.27 8.14 9.91
N TRP A 61 -2.63 7.80 8.81
CA TRP A 61 -3.32 7.60 7.53
C TRP A 61 -4.44 6.58 7.56
N TRP A 62 -4.27 5.50 8.31
CA TRP A 62 -5.31 4.48 8.45
C TRP A 62 -6.59 5.03 9.06
N ASP A 63 -6.46 5.71 10.19
CA ASP A 63 -7.61 6.22 10.92
C ASP A 63 -8.26 7.40 10.18
N ASP A 64 -7.46 8.28 9.58
CA ASP A 64 -7.95 9.39 8.77
C ASP A 64 -8.69 8.90 7.53
N ALA A 65 -8.15 7.91 6.81
CA ALA A 65 -8.79 7.35 5.64
C ALA A 65 -10.11 6.64 5.98
N LYS A 66 -10.17 5.94 7.12
CA LYS A 66 -11.42 5.35 7.63
C LYS A 66 -12.44 6.41 7.97
N SER A 67 -12.03 7.46 8.67
CA SER A 67 -12.90 8.56 9.07
C SER A 67 -13.43 9.34 7.87
N ALA A 68 -12.59 9.58 6.87
CA ALA A 68 -12.99 10.26 5.64
C ALA A 68 -13.93 9.44 4.75
N GLY A 69 -13.82 8.10 4.79
CA GLY A 69 -14.68 7.19 4.01
C GLY A 69 -14.54 7.30 2.49
N ILE A 70 -13.51 8.01 1.98
CA ILE A 70 -13.31 8.21 0.54
C ILE A 70 -12.82 6.92 -0.11
N TYR A 71 -11.91 6.21 0.57
CA TYR A 71 -11.35 4.95 0.10
C TYR A 71 -11.79 3.80 0.99
N LYS A 72 -12.01 2.64 0.38
CA LYS A 72 -12.20 1.41 1.15
C LYS A 72 -10.91 1.06 1.87
N THR A 73 -11.06 0.56 3.09
CA THR A 73 -9.97 0.09 3.94
C THR A 73 -10.21 -1.37 4.34
N GLY A 74 -9.17 -2.11 4.69
CA GLY A 74 -9.33 -3.50 5.12
C GLY A 74 -8.02 -4.16 5.53
N GLN A 75 -8.08 -5.47 5.79
CA GLN A 75 -6.96 -6.28 6.29
C GLN A 75 -6.40 -7.24 5.24
N ILE A 76 -7.00 -7.32 4.05
CA ILE A 76 -6.57 -8.22 2.98
C ILE A 76 -5.64 -7.45 2.04
N ALA A 77 -4.44 -7.97 1.81
CA ALA A 77 -3.48 -7.32 0.93
C ALA A 77 -3.96 -7.36 -0.53
N GLN A 78 -3.82 -6.22 -1.21
CA GLN A 78 -4.06 -6.08 -2.65
C GLN A 78 -2.92 -5.27 -3.26
N VAL A 79 -2.50 -5.62 -4.47
CA VAL A 79 -1.48 -4.84 -5.18
C VAL A 79 -1.98 -3.41 -5.44
N GLY A 80 -1.09 -2.44 -5.32
CA GLY A 80 -1.43 -1.02 -5.43
C GLY A 80 -2.09 -0.41 -4.19
N ALA A 81 -2.40 -1.19 -3.15
CA ALA A 81 -2.88 -0.67 -1.88
C ALA A 81 -1.75 -0.05 -1.07
N ILE A 82 -2.10 0.92 -0.22
CA ILE A 82 -1.19 1.46 0.79
C ILE A 82 -1.28 0.60 2.03
N ALA A 83 -0.16 0.08 2.50
CA ALA A 83 -0.04 -0.53 3.82
C ALA A 83 0.33 0.54 4.85
N CYS A 84 -0.42 0.63 5.94
CA CYS A 84 -0.27 1.63 6.98
C CYS A 84 0.25 1.01 8.27
N PHE A 85 1.22 1.69 8.89
CA PHE A 85 1.88 1.27 10.12
C PHE A 85 2.01 2.44 11.08
N SER A 86 1.60 2.24 12.33
CA SER A 86 1.90 3.15 13.42
C SER A 86 3.15 2.71 14.18
N ARG A 87 3.77 3.65 14.88
CA ARG A 87 4.90 3.41 15.78
C ARG A 87 4.82 4.38 16.94
N ALA A 88 4.84 3.88 18.17
CA ALA A 88 4.71 4.70 19.36
C ALA A 88 5.82 5.77 19.44
N GLY A 89 5.44 7.03 19.59
CA GLY A 89 6.37 8.16 19.67
C GLY A 89 6.99 8.62 18.33
N TYR A 90 6.54 8.08 17.20
CA TYR A 90 7.04 8.41 15.86
C TYR A 90 5.90 8.65 14.86
N SER A 91 6.23 9.22 13.71
CA SER A 91 5.29 9.53 12.63
C SER A 91 4.72 8.27 11.91
N GLY A 92 5.14 7.07 12.29
CA GLY A 92 4.72 5.84 11.61
C GLY A 92 5.30 5.68 10.20
N HIS A 93 4.67 4.83 9.39
CA HIS A 93 5.12 4.57 8.02
C HIS A 93 3.97 4.14 7.10
N VAL A 94 4.09 4.47 5.83
CA VAL A 94 3.23 3.98 4.75
C VAL A 94 4.08 3.49 3.58
N CYS A 95 3.66 2.39 2.97
CA CYS A 95 4.31 1.81 1.79
C CYS A 95 3.27 1.23 0.83
N ILE A 96 3.69 0.92 -0.39
CA ILE A 96 2.79 0.38 -1.42
C ILE A 96 3.02 -1.12 -1.58
N VAL A 97 1.94 -1.88 -1.65
CA VAL A 97 1.97 -3.32 -1.98
C VAL A 97 2.22 -3.46 -3.48
N GLU A 98 3.40 -3.89 -3.86
CA GLU A 98 3.76 -4.12 -5.26
C GLU A 98 3.51 -5.56 -5.71
N LYS A 99 3.65 -6.52 -4.80
CA LYS A 99 3.30 -7.93 -5.07
C LYS A 99 2.71 -8.60 -3.83
N VAL A 100 1.82 -9.54 -4.08
CA VAL A 100 1.40 -10.55 -3.11
C VAL A 100 2.05 -11.86 -3.52
N LEU A 101 2.94 -12.38 -2.69
CA LEU A 101 3.76 -13.54 -2.97
C LEU A 101 3.09 -14.83 -2.46
N SER A 102 3.62 -15.99 -2.88
CA SER A 102 3.22 -17.28 -2.33
C SER A 102 3.48 -17.31 -0.82
N GLY A 103 2.58 -17.95 -0.04
CA GLY A 103 2.69 -17.96 1.43
C GLY A 103 2.15 -16.71 2.12
N GLY A 104 1.67 -15.71 1.35
CA GLY A 104 1.04 -14.49 1.88
C GLY A 104 2.01 -13.39 2.27
N GLN A 105 3.29 -13.55 1.95
CA GLN A 105 4.28 -12.47 2.04
C GLN A 105 3.98 -11.38 1.02
N LEU A 106 4.43 -10.16 1.31
CA LEU A 106 4.22 -8.99 0.46
C LEU A 106 5.56 -8.41 0.03
N GLN A 107 5.63 -7.91 -1.19
CA GLN A 107 6.71 -7.04 -1.62
C GLN A 107 6.20 -5.61 -1.61
N TYR A 108 6.86 -4.77 -0.84
CA TYR A 108 6.58 -3.35 -0.76
C TYR A 108 7.54 -2.53 -1.58
N SER A 109 7.08 -1.35 -2.01
CA SER A 109 7.93 -0.24 -2.40
C SER A 109 7.79 0.89 -1.40
N ASN A 110 8.90 1.55 -1.09
CA ASN A 110 9.04 2.48 0.02
C ASN A 110 9.84 3.72 -0.37
N SER A 111 9.67 4.78 0.45
CA SER A 111 10.60 5.89 0.61
C SER A 111 10.62 6.29 2.08
N GLY A 112 11.75 6.77 2.59
CA GLY A 112 11.90 7.15 3.99
C GLY A 112 12.17 8.62 4.15
N TYR A 113 11.60 9.23 5.21
CA TYR A 113 11.91 10.61 5.54
C TYR A 113 13.31 10.71 6.13
N GLN A 114 14.13 11.59 5.59
CA GLN A 114 15.48 11.88 6.09
C GLN A 114 15.53 13.31 6.63
N ARG A 115 15.80 13.46 7.91
CA ARG A 115 16.11 14.74 8.54
C ARG A 115 17.54 14.75 9.05
N PRO A 116 18.21 15.90 8.91
CA PRO A 116 17.97 16.99 7.99
C PRO A 116 18.60 16.69 6.63
N LEU A 117 18.15 17.37 5.56
CA LEU A 117 18.77 17.33 4.23
C LEU A 117 20.18 18.01 4.23
N THR A 118 20.85 18.05 5.38
CA THR A 118 22.15 18.71 5.55
C THR A 118 23.32 17.82 5.14
N ASP A 119 23.11 16.52 5.05
CA ASP A 119 24.11 15.59 4.55
C ASP A 119 23.91 15.39 3.06
N TYR A 120 24.47 16.28 2.27
CA TYR A 120 24.48 16.14 0.82
C TYR A 120 25.81 15.51 0.37
N PRO A 121 25.77 14.46 -0.47
CA PRO A 121 24.57 13.91 -1.12
C PRO A 121 23.67 13.19 -0.13
N PRO A 122 22.32 13.44 -0.20
CA PRO A 122 21.40 12.70 0.64
C PRO A 122 21.62 11.21 0.45
N ASP A 123 21.52 10.45 1.53
CA ASP A 123 21.58 9.00 1.41
C ASP A 123 20.45 8.53 0.48
N MET A 124 20.82 8.23 -0.76
CA MET A 124 19.88 7.83 -1.79
C MET A 124 19.24 6.47 -1.50
N SER A 125 19.75 5.73 -0.50
CA SER A 125 19.16 4.47 -0.04
C SER A 125 17.74 4.69 0.51
N ASN A 126 17.48 5.86 1.13
CA ASN A 126 16.16 6.20 1.65
C ASN A 126 15.21 6.81 0.62
N TYR A 127 15.69 7.14 -0.57
CA TYR A 127 14.87 7.75 -1.61
C TYR A 127 13.84 6.77 -2.16
N PHE A 128 14.25 5.55 -2.41
CA PHE A 128 13.41 4.47 -2.89
C PHE A 128 14.07 3.12 -2.61
N TRP A 129 13.32 2.19 -2.05
CA TRP A 129 13.73 0.79 -1.97
C TRP A 129 12.53 -0.15 -2.06
N THR A 130 12.81 -1.42 -2.29
CA THR A 130 11.82 -2.48 -2.20
C THR A 130 12.30 -3.51 -1.19
N ASP A 131 11.37 -4.07 -0.44
CA ASP A 131 11.64 -5.17 0.48
C ASP A 131 10.49 -6.18 0.52
N VAL A 132 10.79 -7.37 1.02
CA VAL A 132 9.82 -8.45 1.19
C VAL A 132 9.58 -8.64 2.68
N THR A 133 8.33 -8.87 3.04
CA THR A 133 7.96 -9.11 4.44
C THR A 133 8.56 -10.40 4.97
N VAL A 134 9.00 -10.40 6.23
CA VAL A 134 9.49 -11.60 6.93
C VAL A 134 8.34 -12.43 7.48
N ASP A 135 7.18 -11.81 7.67
CA ASP A 135 5.91 -12.42 8.00
C ASP A 135 4.84 -12.04 6.96
N LYS A 136 3.58 -11.99 7.33
CA LYS A 136 2.50 -11.56 6.42
C LYS A 136 2.40 -10.05 6.23
N ARG A 137 3.09 -9.22 7.02
CA ARG A 137 2.91 -7.76 7.04
C ARG A 137 4.21 -6.97 7.21
N HIS A 138 5.11 -7.41 8.09
CA HIS A 138 6.29 -6.64 8.48
C HIS A 138 7.52 -7.08 7.70
N THR A 139 8.32 -6.12 7.32
CA THR A 139 9.70 -6.36 6.86
C THR A 139 10.64 -6.43 8.06
N ALA A 140 11.88 -6.87 7.85
CA ALA A 140 12.84 -7.09 8.95
C ALA A 140 13.09 -5.84 9.82
N TRP A 141 13.03 -4.64 9.22
CA TRP A 141 13.27 -3.38 9.94
C TRP A 141 12.03 -2.81 10.64
N MET A 142 10.83 -3.41 10.43
CA MET A 142 9.57 -2.95 11.00
C MET A 142 9.20 -3.65 12.31
N SER A 143 10.15 -4.21 13.05
CA SER A 143 9.89 -5.02 14.25
C SER A 143 9.14 -4.29 15.38
N ASP A 144 9.25 -2.96 15.44
CA ASP A 144 8.60 -2.10 16.42
C ASP A 144 7.42 -1.27 15.85
N TYR A 145 6.99 -1.60 14.63
CA TYR A 145 5.81 -1.03 14.02
C TYR A 145 4.58 -1.90 14.25
N THR A 146 3.43 -1.25 14.34
CA THR A 146 2.12 -1.92 14.42
C THR A 146 1.40 -1.77 13.09
N PHE A 147 1.12 -2.88 12.42
CA PHE A 147 0.31 -2.86 11.20
C PHE A 147 -1.13 -2.49 11.52
N GLN A 148 -1.67 -1.48 10.81
CA GLN A 148 -3.02 -0.97 11.01
C GLN A 148 -3.99 -1.53 9.96
N GLY A 149 -3.58 -1.59 8.70
CA GLY A 149 -4.40 -2.06 7.59
C GLY A 149 -3.99 -1.50 6.24
N PHE A 150 -4.83 -1.73 5.25
CA PHE A 150 -4.64 -1.28 3.87
C PHE A 150 -5.67 -0.25 3.45
N ILE A 151 -5.25 0.81 2.75
CA ILE A 151 -6.11 1.74 2.02
C ILE A 151 -6.11 1.29 0.55
N TYR A 152 -7.28 0.95 0.02
CA TYR A 152 -7.38 0.38 -1.32
C TYR A 152 -7.51 1.45 -2.40
N ASN A 153 -6.80 1.24 -3.50
CA ASN A 153 -6.93 2.06 -4.68
C ASN A 153 -8.27 1.76 -5.39
N PRO A 154 -9.17 2.74 -5.59
CA PRO A 154 -10.50 2.50 -6.14
C PRO A 154 -10.49 2.10 -7.62
N PHE A 155 -9.42 2.40 -8.33
CA PHE A 155 -9.28 2.08 -9.74
C PHE A 155 -8.81 0.64 -9.98
N TRP A 156 -8.47 -0.08 -8.91
CA TRP A 156 -8.15 -1.48 -8.97
C TRP A 156 -9.41 -2.29 -8.65
N PRO A 157 -9.96 -3.08 -9.61
CA PRO A 157 -11.19 -3.80 -9.39
C PRO A 157 -11.04 -4.79 -8.23
N PRO A 158 -11.97 -4.81 -7.25
CA PRO A 158 -11.99 -5.81 -6.21
C PRO A 158 -12.13 -7.19 -6.86
N GLY A 159 -11.23 -8.10 -6.55
CA GLY A 159 -11.28 -9.49 -7.00
C GLY A 159 -10.33 -9.90 -8.12
N THR A 160 -9.49 -9.01 -8.65
CA THR A 160 -8.32 -9.42 -9.44
C THR A 160 -7.25 -9.95 -8.49
N THR A 161 -7.40 -11.20 -8.08
CA THR A 161 -6.29 -11.95 -7.48
C THR A 161 -5.13 -11.90 -8.47
N PRO A 162 -3.91 -11.52 -8.05
CA PRO A 162 -2.75 -11.69 -8.92
C PRO A 162 -2.73 -13.14 -9.38
N THR A 163 -2.59 -13.38 -10.67
CA THR A 163 -2.39 -14.72 -11.23
C THR A 163 -0.99 -15.22 -10.89
N GLY A 164 -0.80 -15.47 -9.61
CA GLY A 164 0.23 -16.29 -9.04
C GLY A 164 -0.51 -17.38 -8.30
N SER A 165 -0.71 -18.49 -8.97
CA SER A 165 -1.45 -19.68 -8.57
C SER A 165 -1.46 -19.95 -7.06
N ILE A 166 -2.58 -19.59 -6.39
CA ILE A 166 -3.02 -20.34 -5.23
C ILE A 166 -3.88 -21.46 -5.82
N PRO A 167 -3.54 -22.74 -5.60
CA PRO A 167 -4.45 -23.82 -5.97
C PRO A 167 -5.77 -23.62 -5.24
N PRO A 168 -6.93 -23.88 -5.86
CA PRO A 168 -8.21 -23.73 -5.21
C PRO A 168 -8.25 -24.69 -4.02
N CYS A 169 -8.14 -24.14 -2.83
CA CYS A 169 -8.45 -24.87 -1.62
C CYS A 169 -9.95 -25.18 -1.70
N MET A 170 -10.30 -26.45 -1.72
CA MET A 170 -11.64 -26.99 -1.87
C MET A 170 -12.64 -26.22 -1.02
N ILE A 171 -13.56 -25.54 -1.68
CA ILE A 171 -14.76 -25.03 -1.05
C ILE A 171 -15.59 -26.27 -0.71
N PRO A 172 -15.95 -26.54 0.55
CA PRO A 172 -16.85 -27.62 0.85
C PRO A 172 -18.19 -27.32 0.17
N ILE A 173 -18.60 -28.20 -0.75
CA ILE A 173 -19.93 -28.15 -1.35
C ILE A 173 -20.91 -28.49 -0.22
N ILE A 174 -21.58 -27.46 0.30
CA ILE A 174 -22.72 -27.66 1.20
C ILE A 174 -23.85 -28.19 0.34
N PHE A 175 -24.05 -29.50 0.37
CA PHE A 175 -25.25 -30.14 -0.17
C PHE A 175 -26.45 -29.66 0.64
N ASN A 176 -27.25 -28.77 0.04
CA ASN A 176 -28.52 -28.34 0.59
C ASN A 176 -29.58 -29.41 0.26
N SER A 177 -29.73 -30.41 1.14
CA SER A 177 -30.77 -31.41 1.04
C SER A 177 -32.08 -30.86 1.61
N ARG A 178 -32.81 -30.09 0.80
CA ARG A 178 -34.24 -29.82 1.00
C ARG A 178 -34.95 -30.08 -0.29
N ASN A 179 -35.57 -31.24 -0.43
CA ASN A 179 -36.92 -31.44 -0.97
C ASN A 179 -37.21 -32.97 -1.09
N ARG A 180 -37.84 -33.55 -0.09
CA ARG A 180 -38.74 -34.66 -0.31
C ARG A 180 -40.10 -34.29 0.28
N ARG A 181 -40.99 -33.80 -0.55
CA ARG A 181 -42.43 -33.94 -0.30
C ARG A 181 -42.79 -35.38 -0.55
N PHE A 182 -43.37 -36.05 0.42
CA PHE A 182 -44.18 -37.22 0.21
C PHE A 182 -45.63 -36.81 0.30
N ASN A 183 -46.34 -36.92 -0.85
CA ASN A 183 -47.79 -37.08 -0.88
C ASN A 183 -48.12 -38.53 -0.57
N ARG A 184 -48.88 -38.72 0.46
CA ARG A 184 -50.10 -39.56 0.53
C ARG A 184 -50.68 -39.45 1.91
#